data_7dced15dd3cd8932775e5af1281db563
#
_entry.id   7dced15dd3cd8932775e5af1281db563
#
_cell.length_a   1.000
_cell.length_b   1.000
_cell.length_c   1.000
_cell.angle_alpha   90.00
_cell.angle_beta   90.00
_cell.angle_gamma   90.00
#
_symmetry.space_group_name_H-M   'P 1'
#
loop_
_entity.id
_entity.type
_entity.pdbx_description
1 polymer ?
#
loop_
_entity_poly.entity_id
_entity_poly.type
_entity_poly.pdbx_seq_one_letter_code
_entity_poly.pdbx_strand_id
1 'polypeptide(L)'
;MEKRYITVAGDSVRVEANWRAITAFLRSVGRDNLQGISDMAQLPPSDMAPLMAACLNEGERLDGKEVRFTAEWIEENCGLAEVSGFITEFLYQMTPKLPAEQTKKD
;
A
#
# COMPACT_ATOMS: atom_id res chain seq x y z
N MET A 1 -16.89 -0.50 -5.30
CA MET A 1 -15.48 -0.71 -5.08
C MET A 1 -15.27 -1.55 -3.85
N GLU A 2 -14.40 -2.52 -3.92
CA GLU A 2 -14.20 -3.47 -2.84
C GLU A 2 -13.30 -2.90 -1.77
N LYS A 3 -13.69 -3.04 -0.51
CA LYS A 3 -12.86 -2.60 0.60
C LYS A 3 -12.02 -3.78 1.05
N ARG A 4 -10.73 -3.57 1.16
CA ARG A 4 -9.78 -4.63 1.49
C ARG A 4 -9.05 -4.27 2.77
N TYR A 5 -8.91 -5.23 3.66
CA TYR A 5 -8.32 -5.02 4.97
C TYR A 5 -7.22 -6.04 5.24
N ILE A 6 -6.24 -5.65 6.03
CA ILE A 6 -5.23 -6.58 6.54
C ILE A 6 -5.15 -6.42 8.04
N THR A 7 -4.52 -7.38 8.71
CA THR A 7 -4.31 -7.30 10.15
C THR A 7 -2.97 -6.61 10.41
N VAL A 8 -3.01 -5.55 11.22
CA VAL A 8 -1.82 -4.80 11.56
C VAL A 8 -1.81 -4.64 13.08
N ALA A 9 -0.85 -5.25 13.75
CA ALA A 9 -0.72 -5.19 15.21
C ALA A 9 -2.03 -5.53 15.90
N GLY A 10 -2.73 -6.53 15.39
CA GLY A 10 -3.98 -6.99 16.00
C GLY A 10 -5.24 -6.28 15.50
N ASP A 11 -5.10 -5.22 14.73
CA ASP A 11 -6.25 -4.47 14.23
C ASP A 11 -6.50 -4.74 12.75
N SER A 12 -7.76 -4.69 12.35
CA SER A 12 -8.11 -4.80 10.94
C SER A 12 -8.06 -3.39 10.34
N VAL A 13 -7.19 -3.20 9.36
CA VAL A 13 -6.94 -1.88 8.78
C VAL A 13 -7.15 -1.94 7.27
N ARG A 14 -7.89 -0.99 6.73
CA ARG A 14 -8.15 -0.93 5.30
C ARG A 14 -6.89 -0.52 4.55
N VAL A 15 -6.64 -1.18 3.43
CA VAL A 15 -5.50 -0.87 2.58
C VAL A 15 -6.02 -0.24 1.30
N GLU A 16 -5.50 0.93 0.94
CA GLU A 16 -5.88 1.60 -0.30
C GLU A 16 -4.64 2.06 -1.03
N ALA A 17 -4.35 1.44 -2.15
CA ALA A 17 -3.22 1.81 -2.98
C ALA A 17 -3.69 2.67 -4.14
N ASN A 18 -4.42 3.74 -3.84
CA ASN A 18 -4.91 4.63 -4.87
C ASN A 18 -3.86 5.69 -5.19
N TRP A 19 -4.18 6.58 -6.12
CA TRP A 19 -3.21 7.59 -6.55
C TRP A 19 -2.79 8.50 -5.40
N ARG A 20 -3.69 8.82 -4.50
CA ARG A 20 -3.37 9.66 -3.37
C ARG A 20 -2.36 8.97 -2.45
N ALA A 21 -2.52 7.68 -2.19
CA ALA A 21 -1.59 6.93 -1.37
C ALA A 21 -0.21 6.85 -2.04
N ILE A 22 -0.20 6.60 -3.35
CA ILE A 22 1.06 6.49 -4.07
C ILE A 22 1.81 7.83 -4.07
N THR A 23 1.12 8.94 -4.30
CA THR A 23 1.80 10.22 -4.29
C THR A 23 2.28 10.59 -2.89
N ALA A 24 1.52 10.25 -1.86
CA ALA A 24 1.96 10.49 -0.50
C ALA A 24 3.23 9.71 -0.19
N PHE A 25 3.28 8.45 -0.63
CA PHE A 25 4.46 7.63 -0.44
C PHE A 25 5.66 8.24 -1.17
N LEU A 26 5.50 8.58 -2.44
CA LEU A 26 6.61 9.11 -3.22
C LEU A 26 7.17 10.39 -2.60
N ARG A 27 6.28 11.25 -2.10
CA ARG A 27 6.74 12.45 -1.45
C ARG A 27 7.51 12.15 -0.18
N SER A 28 7.04 11.16 0.57
CA SER A 28 7.66 10.84 1.86
C SER A 28 9.07 10.31 1.70
N VAL A 29 9.39 9.71 0.56
CA VAL A 29 10.73 9.19 0.29
C VAL A 29 11.51 10.06 -0.69
N GLY A 30 10.99 11.27 -1.00
CA GLY A 30 11.70 12.19 -1.88
C GLY A 30 11.68 11.84 -3.34
N ARG A 31 10.70 11.08 -3.78
CA ARG A 31 10.61 10.63 -5.17
C ARG A 31 9.29 11.08 -5.78
N ASP A 32 9.14 12.37 -6.03
CA ASP A 32 7.88 12.86 -6.53
C ASP A 32 7.92 13.19 -8.02
N ASN A 33 8.60 12.37 -8.81
CA ASN A 33 8.65 12.53 -10.25
C ASN A 33 8.41 11.18 -10.92
N LEU A 34 8.48 11.14 -12.24
CA LEU A 34 8.21 9.91 -12.98
C LEU A 34 9.22 8.82 -12.66
N GLN A 35 10.45 9.19 -12.32
CA GLN A 35 11.44 8.18 -11.95
C GLN A 35 11.00 7.46 -10.68
N GLY A 36 10.40 8.18 -9.74
CA GLY A 36 9.91 7.55 -8.53
C GLY A 36 8.82 6.54 -8.81
N ILE A 37 7.93 6.84 -9.76
CA ILE A 37 6.88 5.89 -10.12
C ILE A 37 7.48 4.66 -10.77
N SER A 38 8.45 4.85 -11.65
CA SER A 38 9.11 3.75 -12.31
C SER A 38 9.82 2.85 -11.30
N ASP A 39 10.38 3.43 -10.25
CA ASP A 39 11.10 2.66 -9.23
C ASP A 39 10.18 1.81 -8.37
N MET A 40 8.88 2.00 -8.43
CA MET A 40 7.97 1.21 -7.61
C MET A 40 7.96 -0.26 -7.98
N ALA A 41 8.50 -0.62 -9.15
CA ALA A 41 8.60 -2.03 -9.52
C ALA A 41 9.67 -2.74 -8.69
N GLN A 42 10.62 -2.00 -8.13
CA GLN A 42 11.72 -2.59 -7.39
C GLN A 42 12.02 -1.75 -6.17
N LEU A 43 11.14 -1.79 -5.18
CA LEU A 43 11.32 -0.99 -3.98
C LEU A 43 12.36 -1.61 -3.06
N PRO A 44 13.29 -0.83 -2.54
CA PRO A 44 14.22 -1.34 -1.54
C PRO A 44 13.46 -1.56 -0.23
N PRO A 45 13.95 -2.45 0.62
CA PRO A 45 13.27 -2.71 1.90
C PRO A 45 13.06 -1.46 2.75
N SER A 46 13.96 -0.49 2.64
CA SER A 46 13.83 0.74 3.44
C SER A 46 12.62 1.58 3.03
N ASP A 47 12.08 1.37 1.82
CA ASP A 47 10.91 2.12 1.38
C ASP A 47 9.61 1.39 1.67
N MET A 48 9.68 0.16 2.17
CA MET A 48 8.46 -0.62 2.38
C MET A 48 7.61 -0.04 3.52
N ALA A 49 8.22 0.35 4.63
CA ALA A 49 7.46 0.92 5.73
C ALA A 49 6.78 2.24 5.32
N PRO A 50 7.45 3.16 4.61
CA PRO A 50 6.76 4.35 4.12
C PRO A 50 5.60 4.03 3.19
N LEU A 51 5.76 3.04 2.31
CA LEU A 51 4.67 2.67 1.40
C LEU A 51 3.49 2.10 2.20
N MET A 52 3.79 1.22 3.15
CA MET A 52 2.76 0.61 3.96
C MET A 52 2.01 1.68 4.75
N ALA A 53 2.74 2.61 5.37
CA ALA A 53 2.11 3.69 6.12
C ALA A 53 1.20 4.53 5.21
N ALA A 54 1.62 4.85 4.00
CA ALA A 54 0.82 5.67 3.10
C ALA A 54 -0.48 4.96 2.73
N CYS A 55 -0.40 3.67 2.40
CA CYS A 55 -1.59 2.93 1.98
C CYS A 55 -2.54 2.67 3.16
N LEU A 56 -2.01 2.44 4.35
CA LEU A 56 -2.86 2.23 5.52
C LEU A 56 -3.51 3.54 5.97
N ASN A 57 -2.77 4.65 5.88
CA ASN A 57 -3.34 5.94 6.23
C ASN A 57 -4.44 6.33 5.26
N GLU A 58 -4.27 6.02 3.99
CA GLU A 58 -5.33 6.32 3.03
C GLU A 58 -6.57 5.47 3.33
N GLY A 59 -6.37 4.21 3.72
CA GLY A 59 -7.48 3.37 4.11
C GLY A 59 -8.20 3.91 5.33
N GLU A 60 -7.45 4.39 6.34
CA GLU A 60 -8.06 4.97 7.53
C GLU A 60 -8.86 6.22 7.16
N ARG A 61 -8.28 7.07 6.30
CA ARG A 61 -8.97 8.29 5.87
C ARG A 61 -10.30 7.95 5.18
N LEU A 62 -10.29 6.98 4.30
CA LEU A 62 -11.48 6.61 3.56
C LEU A 62 -12.53 5.94 4.45
N ASP A 63 -12.10 5.31 5.55
CA ASP A 63 -13.01 4.72 6.50
C ASP A 63 -13.48 5.73 7.56
N GLY A 64 -13.09 7.00 7.42
CA GLY A 64 -13.51 8.03 8.36
C GLY A 64 -12.77 8.02 9.66
N LYS A 65 -11.60 7.39 9.70
CA LYS A 65 -10.80 7.31 10.90
C LYS A 65 -9.62 8.26 10.83
N GLU A 66 -8.98 8.48 11.97
CA GLU A 66 -7.82 9.34 11.99
C GLU A 66 -6.61 8.66 11.40
N VAL A 67 -5.80 9.42 10.66
CA VAL A 67 -4.56 8.94 10.10
C VAL A 67 -3.56 8.78 11.23
N ARG A 68 -2.97 7.60 11.37
CA ARG A 68 -2.15 7.30 12.54
C ARG A 68 -0.87 6.53 12.27
N PHE A 69 -0.57 6.17 11.03
CA PHE A 69 0.59 5.32 10.76
C PHE A 69 1.77 6.15 10.28
N THR A 70 2.95 5.84 10.81
CA THR A 70 4.21 6.42 10.31
C THR A 70 5.10 5.26 9.94
N ALA A 71 6.11 5.54 9.11
CA ALA A 71 7.07 4.51 8.74
C ALA A 71 7.75 3.96 10.00
N GLU A 72 8.08 4.82 10.94
CA GLU A 72 8.74 4.37 12.16
C GLU A 72 7.83 3.45 12.96
N TRP A 73 6.55 3.80 13.10
CA TRP A 73 5.60 2.96 13.83
C TRP A 73 5.49 1.58 13.17
N ILE A 74 5.46 1.56 11.83
CA ILE A 74 5.38 0.31 11.09
C ILE A 74 6.63 -0.55 11.39
N GLU A 75 7.80 0.06 11.36
CA GLU A 75 9.03 -0.69 11.62
C GLU A 75 9.06 -1.25 13.03
N GLU A 76 8.49 -0.55 13.99
CA GLU A 76 8.51 -1.00 15.38
C GLU A 76 7.41 -1.99 15.74
N ASN A 77 6.32 -1.96 15.03
CA ASN A 77 5.14 -2.73 15.45
C ASN A 77 4.69 -3.82 14.48
N CYS A 78 5.23 -3.87 13.28
CA CYS A 78 4.82 -4.86 12.31
C CYS A 78 5.91 -5.86 12.07
N GLY A 79 5.54 -7.12 12.03
CA GLY A 79 6.48 -8.19 11.75
C GLY A 79 6.42 -8.58 10.29
N LEU A 80 7.20 -9.59 9.94
CA LEU A 80 7.30 -10.03 8.57
C LEU A 80 5.96 -10.52 8.04
N ALA A 81 5.14 -11.11 8.88
CA ALA A 81 3.84 -11.61 8.44
C ALA A 81 2.93 -10.46 8.01
N GLU A 82 2.92 -9.36 8.78
CA GLU A 82 2.09 -8.22 8.42
C GLU A 82 2.60 -7.55 7.15
N VAL A 83 3.92 -7.44 7.00
CA VAL A 83 4.50 -6.84 5.81
C VAL A 83 4.19 -7.71 4.59
N SER A 84 4.29 -9.03 4.73
CA SER A 84 3.95 -9.93 3.63
C SER A 84 2.48 -9.82 3.24
N GLY A 85 1.60 -9.73 4.24
CA GLY A 85 0.18 -9.53 3.97
C GLY A 85 -0.08 -8.24 3.24
N PHE A 86 0.61 -7.17 3.64
CA PHE A 86 0.47 -5.89 2.96
C PHE A 86 0.98 -5.99 1.52
N ILE A 87 2.14 -6.61 1.30
CA ILE A 87 2.70 -6.71 -0.04
C ILE A 87 1.74 -7.46 -0.96
N THR A 88 1.17 -8.56 -0.48
CA THR A 88 0.22 -9.33 -1.26
C THR A 88 -0.98 -8.46 -1.65
N GLU A 89 -1.52 -7.71 -0.68
CA GLU A 89 -2.67 -6.87 -0.95
C GLU A 89 -2.31 -5.72 -1.88
N PHE A 90 -1.13 -5.13 -1.69
CA PHE A 90 -0.69 -4.03 -2.53
C PHE A 90 -0.54 -4.49 -3.98
N LEU A 91 0.09 -5.64 -4.19
CA LEU A 91 0.26 -6.16 -5.54
C LEU A 91 -1.09 -6.49 -6.17
N TYR A 92 -2.02 -7.01 -5.39
CA TYR A 92 -3.36 -7.28 -5.89
C TYR A 92 -4.01 -5.99 -6.38
N GLN A 93 -3.89 -4.91 -5.61
CA GLN A 93 -4.53 -3.65 -5.99
C GLN A 93 -3.83 -2.97 -7.15
N MET A 94 -2.52 -3.14 -7.26
CA MET A 94 -1.76 -2.51 -8.35
C MET A 94 -1.82 -3.28 -9.65
N THR A 95 -2.21 -4.54 -9.61
CA THR A 95 -2.30 -5.36 -10.81
C THR A 95 -3.58 -5.03 -11.57
N PRO A 96 -3.49 -4.72 -12.86
CA PRO A 96 -4.71 -4.41 -13.62
C PRO A 96 -5.63 -5.60 -13.62
N LYS A 97 -6.92 -5.35 -13.42
CA LYS A 97 -7.91 -6.39 -13.40
C LYS A 97 -8.55 -6.47 -14.75
N LEU A 98 -8.17 -7.48 -15.50
CA LEU A 98 -8.69 -7.63 -16.85
C LEU A 98 -10.04 -8.31 -16.82
N PRO A 99 -10.93 -7.95 -17.71
CA PRO A 99 -12.20 -8.65 -17.83
C PRO A 99 -11.94 -10.10 -18.17
N ALA A 100 -12.86 -10.96 -17.78
CA ALA A 100 -12.69 -12.39 -18.00
C ALA A 100 -12.48 -12.73 -19.47
N GLU A 101 -13.16 -12.05 -20.35
CA GLU A 101 -13.01 -12.36 -21.73
C GLU A 101 -11.62 -12.07 -22.22
N GLN A 102 -10.91 -11.14 -21.63
CA GLN A 102 -9.56 -10.89 -22.08
C GLN A 102 -8.63 -11.98 -21.63
N THR A 103 -8.88 -12.52 -20.46
CA THR A 103 -7.96 -13.53 -19.98
C THR A 103 -8.17 -14.84 -20.66
N LYS A 104 -9.39 -15.16 -21.09
CA LYS A 104 -9.60 -16.39 -21.65
C LYS A 104 -9.50 -16.34 -23.08
N LYS A 105 -9.43 -15.27 -23.67
CA LYS A 105 -9.33 -15.24 -24.99
C LYS A 105 -8.32 -15.99 -25.53
N ASP A 106 -7.67 -16.44 -25.13
CA ASP A 106 -6.71 -17.15 -25.63
C ASP A 106 -6.74 -18.31 -25.55
#